data_a20ef33d84788fe8c1caae1bc71a7f32
#
_entry.id   a20ef33d84788fe8c1caae1bc71a7f32
#
_cell.length_a   1.000
_cell.length_b   1.000
_cell.length_c   1.000
_cell.angle_alpha   90.00
_cell.angle_beta   90.00
_cell.angle_gamma   90.00
#
_symmetry.space_group_name_H-M   'P 1'
#
loop_
_entity.id
_entity.type
_entity.pdbx_description
1 polymer ?
#
loop_
_entity_poly.entity_id
_entity_poly.type
_entity_poly.pdbx_seq_one_letter_code
_entity_poly.pdbx_strand_id
1 'polypeptide(L)'
;MMTAASDAMPALPRRLTLGLLAALLIAPMLVVPMFGAAKAATMEEIKKRGLIVATEDDFRPFEFVKDGKPTGFDNEMLDDLRKYAPFEIKQEILPWTGILAGVSTGKYDVAITAAIITKERKKSLDFTSPIADATHYYVKRKDDKSITSIKDLSGKTVGVQAGSALLARLPELNAVLEKDGGKLGKIVEYTSYPEAYQDLALGRVDYVVNTIINLKTLVAEKPKVFEIGQAVSGKSFPAWAVGKDSPELVAYLNEFIAKEKASGRFAELQKKWFGESFPDLPVSFEPEF
;
A
#
# COMPACT_ATOMS: atom_id res chain seq x y z
N MET A 1 -60.31 -60.25 -2.24
CA MET A 1 -60.15 -61.48 -3.00
C MET A 1 -58.64 -61.71 -3.15
N MET A 2 -58.10 -62.58 -2.33
CA MET A 2 -57.58 -63.91 -2.68
C MET A 2 -56.28 -63.76 -3.52
N THR A 3 -55.15 -64.38 -3.28
CA THR A 3 -54.62 -65.46 -2.42
C THR A 3 -53.12 -65.45 -2.64
N ALA A 4 -52.27 -65.46 -1.67
CA ALA A 4 -51.53 -66.52 -1.00
C ALA A 4 -50.85 -67.57 -1.95
N ALA A 5 -49.52 -67.70 -1.74
CA ALA A 5 -48.72 -68.94 -1.60
C ALA A 5 -47.26 -68.59 -1.86
N SER A 6 -46.33 -68.63 -0.89
CA SER A 6 -45.71 -69.78 -0.23
C SER A 6 -44.97 -70.75 -1.22
N ASP A 7 -43.63 -70.79 -1.09
CA ASP A 7 -42.83 -71.96 -0.77
C ASP A 7 -41.34 -71.74 -1.00
N ALA A 8 -40.63 -71.82 0.08
CA ALA A 8 -39.75 -72.92 0.52
C ALA A 8 -38.31 -72.89 -0.04
N MET A 9 -37.37 -72.72 0.87
CA MET A 9 -35.94 -73.02 0.76
C MET A 9 -35.65 -74.51 0.50
N PRO A 10 -34.46 -74.84 0.04
CA PRO A 10 -33.57 -75.55 0.95
C PRO A 10 -32.10 -75.10 1.00
N ALA A 11 -31.45 -75.55 2.05
CA ALA A 11 -30.18 -75.17 2.59
C ALA A 11 -28.95 -75.93 2.03
N LEU A 12 -27.79 -75.21 2.02
CA LEU A 12 -26.41 -75.60 2.35
C LEU A 12 -25.66 -76.67 1.52
N PRO A 13 -24.30 -76.56 1.31
CA PRO A 13 -23.33 -76.56 2.44
C PRO A 13 -22.11 -75.64 2.31
N ARG A 14 -21.54 -75.38 3.48
CA ARG A 14 -20.23 -74.73 3.73
C ARG A 14 -19.06 -75.44 3.03
N ARG A 15 -18.21 -74.68 2.41
CA ARG A 15 -16.76 -74.99 2.31
C ARG A 15 -15.95 -73.75 2.69
N LEU A 16 -15.17 -73.84 3.75
CA LEU A 16 -14.12 -72.90 4.14
C LEU A 16 -13.00 -72.96 3.07
N THR A 17 -12.60 -71.78 2.59
CA THR A 17 -11.30 -71.59 2.00
C THR A 17 -10.71 -70.35 2.64
N LEU A 18 -9.69 -70.54 3.49
CA LEU A 18 -8.82 -69.48 3.96
C LEU A 18 -8.09 -68.84 2.78
N GLY A 19 -8.45 -67.62 2.44
CA GLY A 19 -7.67 -66.80 1.54
C GLY A 19 -7.01 -65.67 2.37
N LEU A 20 -5.69 -65.71 2.52
CA LEU A 20 -4.87 -64.62 3.07
C LEU A 20 -5.02 -63.40 2.13
N LEU A 21 -5.76 -62.42 2.56
CA LEU A 21 -5.73 -61.06 1.95
C LEU A 21 -4.66 -60.25 2.66
N ALA A 22 -3.50 -60.10 2.03
CA ALA A 22 -2.52 -59.09 2.40
C ALA A 22 -3.08 -57.71 2.05
N ALA A 23 -3.62 -57.01 3.03
CA ALA A 23 -4.02 -55.61 2.87
C ALA A 23 -2.77 -54.74 2.81
N LEU A 24 -2.37 -54.32 1.60
CA LEU A 24 -1.42 -53.25 1.39
C LEU A 24 -2.06 -51.93 1.88
N LEU A 25 -1.70 -51.49 3.06
CA LEU A 25 -2.01 -50.14 3.56
C LEU A 25 -1.18 -49.14 2.74
N ILE A 26 -1.73 -48.65 1.64
CA ILE A 26 -1.22 -47.44 0.99
C ILE A 26 -1.66 -46.24 1.84
N ALA A 27 -0.78 -45.80 2.74
CA ALA A 27 -0.98 -44.55 3.42
C ALA A 27 -0.93 -43.41 2.39
N PRO A 28 -1.96 -42.56 2.28
CA PRO A 28 -1.85 -41.38 1.44
C PRO A 28 -0.78 -40.48 2.05
N MET A 29 0.33 -40.33 1.32
CA MET A 29 1.37 -39.37 1.64
C MET A 29 0.74 -37.98 1.42
N LEU A 30 0.26 -37.35 2.49
CA LEU A 30 -0.18 -35.96 2.51
C LEU A 30 1.06 -35.11 2.14
N VAL A 31 1.18 -34.77 0.88
CA VAL A 31 2.06 -33.70 0.43
C VAL A 31 1.45 -32.41 0.95
N VAL A 32 1.82 -32.02 2.18
CA VAL A 32 1.56 -30.69 2.70
C VAL A 32 2.42 -29.75 1.85
N PRO A 33 1.82 -28.86 1.04
CA PRO A 33 2.62 -27.85 0.38
C PRO A 33 3.26 -27.01 1.48
N MET A 34 4.58 -27.16 1.65
CA MET A 34 5.35 -26.19 2.42
C MET A 34 5.22 -24.85 1.69
N PHE A 35 4.25 -24.03 2.09
CA PHE A 35 4.31 -22.61 1.83
C PHE A 35 5.52 -22.08 2.61
N GLY A 36 6.69 -22.18 2.01
CA GLY A 36 7.85 -21.45 2.47
C GLY A 36 7.46 -19.98 2.52
N ALA A 37 7.75 -19.28 3.63
CA ALA A 37 7.63 -17.83 3.66
C ALA A 37 8.30 -17.30 2.40
N ALA A 38 7.56 -16.52 1.60
CA ALA A 38 8.07 -15.96 0.37
C ALA A 38 9.29 -15.10 0.75
N LYS A 39 10.47 -15.55 0.35
CA LYS A 39 11.73 -14.87 0.66
C LYS A 39 11.92 -13.77 -0.37
N ALA A 40 12.28 -12.58 0.09
CA ALA A 40 12.67 -11.50 -0.79
C ALA A 40 13.84 -11.95 -1.71
N ALA A 41 13.83 -11.50 -2.97
CA ALA A 41 14.86 -11.86 -3.93
C ALA A 41 16.21 -11.26 -3.54
N THR A 42 17.27 -12.02 -3.71
CA THR A 42 18.64 -11.56 -3.54
C THR A 42 19.05 -10.62 -4.68
N MET A 43 20.05 -9.76 -4.46
CA MET A 43 20.61 -8.92 -5.53
C MET A 43 21.15 -9.74 -6.71
N GLU A 44 21.64 -10.97 -6.46
CA GLU A 44 22.11 -11.86 -7.51
C GLU A 44 20.95 -12.34 -8.42
N GLU A 45 19.83 -12.70 -7.82
CA GLU A 45 18.61 -13.05 -8.57
C GLU A 45 18.04 -11.86 -9.33
N ILE A 46 18.00 -10.67 -8.72
CA ILE A 46 17.55 -9.43 -9.36
C ILE A 46 18.43 -9.12 -10.58
N LYS A 47 19.75 -9.20 -10.46
CA LYS A 47 20.69 -8.98 -11.59
C LYS A 47 20.45 -9.94 -12.76
N LYS A 48 19.99 -11.15 -12.49
CA LYS A 48 19.70 -12.16 -13.53
C LYS A 48 18.35 -11.97 -14.21
N ARG A 49 17.28 -11.65 -13.45
CA ARG A 49 15.89 -11.60 -13.96
C ARG A 49 15.32 -10.20 -14.16
N GLY A 50 16.02 -9.21 -13.67
CA GLY A 50 15.55 -7.83 -13.56
C GLY A 50 14.86 -7.52 -12.22
N LEU A 51 14.79 -6.24 -11.88
CA LEU A 51 14.07 -5.70 -10.71
C LEU A 51 12.58 -5.54 -11.06
N ILE A 52 11.69 -6.06 -10.23
CA ILE A 52 10.24 -5.92 -10.39
C ILE A 52 9.74 -4.82 -9.46
N VAL A 53 9.32 -3.70 -10.05
CA VAL A 53 8.85 -2.52 -9.35
C VAL A 53 7.34 -2.41 -9.43
N ALA A 54 6.68 -2.17 -8.29
CA ALA A 54 5.27 -1.80 -8.23
C ALA A 54 5.12 -0.28 -8.01
N THR A 55 4.23 0.37 -8.78
CA THR A 55 3.86 1.78 -8.61
C THR A 55 2.35 1.92 -8.58
N GLU A 56 1.83 2.89 -7.82
CA GLU A 56 0.40 3.20 -7.82
C GLU A 56 -0.01 3.90 -9.12
N ASP A 57 -1.24 3.69 -9.54
CA ASP A 57 -1.77 4.22 -10.80
C ASP A 57 -2.18 5.70 -10.72
N ASP A 58 -2.57 6.22 -9.54
CA ASP A 58 -2.88 7.64 -9.35
C ASP A 58 -2.70 8.15 -7.90
N PHE A 59 -1.46 8.49 -7.54
CA PHE A 59 -1.10 9.17 -6.30
C PHE A 59 -0.30 10.45 -6.56
N ARG A 60 -0.95 11.44 -7.19
CA ARG A 60 -0.34 12.73 -7.59
C ARG A 60 0.17 13.52 -6.39
N PRO A 61 1.34 14.14 -6.51
CA PRO A 61 2.25 14.26 -7.67
C PRO A 61 3.37 13.21 -7.69
N PHE A 62 3.33 12.21 -6.81
CA PHE A 62 4.38 11.19 -6.72
C PHE A 62 4.40 10.28 -7.95
N GLU A 63 3.30 9.61 -8.23
CA GLU A 63 3.13 8.76 -9.41
C GLU A 63 1.69 8.77 -9.90
N PHE A 64 1.51 8.75 -11.20
CA PHE A 64 0.20 8.69 -11.87
C PHE A 64 0.37 8.41 -13.36
N VAL A 65 -0.70 8.01 -14.03
CA VAL A 65 -0.71 7.87 -15.48
C VAL A 65 -1.35 9.11 -16.10
N LYS A 66 -0.64 9.75 -17.03
CA LYS A 66 -1.13 10.88 -17.83
C LYS A 66 -0.95 10.57 -19.31
N ASP A 67 -2.04 10.63 -20.07
CA ASP A 67 -2.04 10.35 -21.51
C ASP A 67 -1.38 9.00 -21.85
N GLY A 68 -1.64 7.96 -21.01
CA GLY A 68 -1.08 6.62 -21.13
C GLY A 68 0.40 6.50 -20.71
N LYS A 69 1.00 7.55 -20.14
CA LYS A 69 2.42 7.55 -19.74
C LYS A 69 2.55 7.65 -18.22
N PRO A 70 3.38 6.80 -17.61
CA PRO A 70 3.78 6.96 -16.21
C PRO A 70 4.44 8.34 -16.03
N THR A 71 3.99 9.08 -15.02
CA THR A 71 4.35 10.49 -14.80
C THR A 71 4.44 10.74 -13.29
N GLY A 72 5.17 11.76 -12.86
CA GLY A 72 5.32 12.11 -11.45
C GLY A 72 6.73 11.93 -10.92
N PHE A 73 6.93 12.33 -9.66
CA PHE A 73 8.25 12.30 -9.02
C PHE A 73 8.86 10.90 -9.01
N ASP A 74 8.12 9.90 -8.53
CA ASP A 74 8.61 8.52 -8.41
C ASP A 74 8.84 7.88 -9.78
N ASN A 75 8.02 8.21 -10.79
CA ASN A 75 8.25 7.72 -12.16
C ASN A 75 9.50 8.34 -12.80
N GLU A 76 9.80 9.62 -12.58
CA GLU A 76 11.04 10.21 -13.08
C GLU A 76 12.27 9.68 -12.32
N MET A 77 12.18 9.47 -11.01
CA MET A 77 13.22 8.79 -10.24
C MET A 77 13.45 7.36 -10.74
N LEU A 78 12.38 6.65 -11.11
CA LEU A 78 12.47 5.31 -11.70
C LEU A 78 13.14 5.33 -13.07
N ASP A 79 12.89 6.35 -13.89
CA ASP A 79 13.57 6.52 -15.18
C ASP A 79 15.05 6.79 -15.00
N ASP A 80 15.43 7.54 -13.97
CA ASP A 80 16.85 7.77 -13.64
C ASP A 80 17.49 6.51 -13.02
N LEU A 81 16.74 5.72 -12.21
CA LEU A 81 17.18 4.40 -11.73
C LEU A 81 17.42 3.40 -12.88
N ARG A 82 16.60 3.42 -13.94
CA ARG A 82 16.81 2.61 -15.16
C ARG A 82 18.14 2.91 -15.86
N LYS A 83 18.58 4.17 -15.85
CA LYS A 83 19.86 4.58 -16.41
C LYS A 83 21.03 4.21 -15.50
N TYR A 84 20.81 4.18 -14.19
CA TYR A 84 21.81 3.83 -13.19
C TYR A 84 22.05 2.33 -13.09
N ALA A 85 20.98 1.51 -13.16
CA ALA A 85 21.05 0.08 -12.92
C ALA A 85 21.71 -0.68 -14.08
N PRO A 86 22.63 -1.64 -13.80
CA PRO A 86 23.20 -2.51 -14.82
C PRO A 86 22.30 -3.71 -15.18
N PHE A 87 21.04 -3.70 -14.81
CA PHE A 87 20.04 -4.76 -15.03
C PHE A 87 18.70 -4.17 -15.44
N GLU A 88 17.84 -5.02 -16.00
CA GLU A 88 16.50 -4.62 -16.43
C GLU A 88 15.62 -4.21 -15.23
N ILE A 89 14.76 -3.22 -15.43
CA ILE A 89 13.74 -2.82 -14.45
C ILE A 89 12.36 -2.92 -15.09
N LYS A 90 11.53 -3.81 -14.56
CA LYS A 90 10.15 -4.06 -14.96
C LYS A 90 9.21 -3.32 -14.02
N GLN A 91 8.33 -2.49 -14.55
CA GLN A 91 7.36 -1.74 -13.77
C GLN A 91 5.97 -2.32 -13.96
N GLU A 92 5.29 -2.61 -12.86
CA GLU A 92 3.86 -2.90 -12.81
C GLU A 92 3.12 -1.72 -12.17
N ILE A 93 2.15 -1.19 -12.89
CA ILE A 93 1.29 -0.08 -12.44
C ILE A 93 -0.04 -0.65 -12.04
N LEU A 94 -0.48 -0.43 -10.81
CA LEU A 94 -1.67 -1.05 -10.25
C LEU A 94 -2.29 -0.16 -9.14
N PRO A 95 -3.56 -0.39 -8.75
CA PRO A 95 -4.15 0.29 -7.62
C PRO A 95 -3.37 0.06 -6.32
N TRP A 96 -3.39 1.03 -5.42
CA TRP A 96 -2.68 0.98 -4.11
C TRP A 96 -2.90 -0.33 -3.34
N THR A 97 -4.15 -0.79 -3.31
CA THR A 97 -4.50 -2.02 -2.60
C THR A 97 -3.76 -3.23 -3.20
N GLY A 98 -2.95 -3.88 -2.38
CA GLY A 98 -2.16 -5.05 -2.79
C GLY A 98 -0.69 -4.76 -3.12
N ILE A 99 -0.27 -3.50 -3.34
CA ILE A 99 1.14 -3.16 -3.62
C ILE A 99 2.05 -3.65 -2.48
N LEU A 100 1.81 -3.18 -1.26
CA LEU A 100 2.68 -3.52 -0.13
C LEU A 100 2.61 -5.00 0.25
N ALA A 101 1.44 -5.63 0.13
CA ALA A 101 1.30 -7.08 0.31
C ALA A 101 2.07 -7.85 -0.76
N GLY A 102 2.04 -7.38 -2.01
CA GLY A 102 2.83 -7.96 -3.10
C GLY A 102 4.34 -7.86 -2.85
N VAL A 103 4.83 -6.75 -2.29
CA VAL A 103 6.23 -6.61 -1.90
C VAL A 103 6.57 -7.54 -0.73
N SER A 104 5.74 -7.58 0.31
CA SER A 104 6.01 -8.43 1.49
C SER A 104 5.98 -9.94 1.17
N THR A 105 5.29 -10.34 0.11
CA THR A 105 5.23 -11.73 -0.37
C THR A 105 6.21 -12.03 -1.51
N GLY A 106 7.08 -11.07 -1.90
CA GLY A 106 8.07 -11.26 -2.95
C GLY A 106 7.50 -11.32 -4.38
N LYS A 107 6.24 -10.95 -4.59
CA LYS A 107 5.69 -10.76 -5.94
C LYS A 107 6.36 -9.56 -6.64
N TYR A 108 6.62 -8.50 -5.91
CA TYR A 108 7.40 -7.34 -6.31
C TYR A 108 8.63 -7.22 -5.42
N ASP A 109 9.73 -6.71 -5.95
CA ASP A 109 10.95 -6.50 -5.18
C ASP A 109 10.90 -5.19 -4.39
N VAL A 110 10.28 -4.17 -4.98
CA VAL A 110 10.17 -2.84 -4.39
C VAL A 110 8.87 -2.16 -4.81
N ALA A 111 8.27 -1.41 -3.89
CA ALA A 111 7.23 -0.42 -4.18
C ALA A 111 7.89 0.97 -4.29
N ILE A 112 7.86 1.55 -5.46
CA ILE A 112 8.25 2.94 -5.72
C ILE A 112 6.95 3.75 -5.82
N THR A 113 6.42 4.15 -4.67
CA THR A 113 5.06 4.71 -4.54
C THR A 113 4.86 5.47 -3.23
N ALA A 114 5.75 6.31 -2.85
CA ALA A 114 5.62 7.19 -1.69
C ALA A 114 4.99 6.54 -0.43
N ALA A 115 5.33 5.28 -0.15
CA ALA A 115 4.77 4.54 0.98
C ALA A 115 5.25 5.14 2.31
N ILE A 116 4.33 5.61 3.15
CA ILE A 116 4.65 6.19 4.45
C ILE A 116 5.23 5.11 5.37
N ILE A 117 6.36 5.42 6.02
CA ILE A 117 7.02 4.55 6.98
C ILE A 117 6.17 4.49 8.25
N THR A 118 5.72 3.30 8.67
CA THR A 118 5.00 3.07 9.92
C THR A 118 5.58 1.89 10.69
N LYS A 119 5.38 1.84 12.02
CA LYS A 119 5.80 0.67 12.83
C LYS A 119 5.22 -0.63 12.31
N GLU A 120 3.94 -0.63 11.92
CA GLU A 120 3.27 -1.82 11.42
C GLU A 120 3.89 -2.31 10.12
N ARG A 121 4.13 -1.40 9.17
CA ARG A 121 4.75 -1.74 7.89
C ARG A 121 6.18 -2.25 8.06
N LYS A 122 6.95 -1.70 9.02
CA LYS A 122 8.32 -2.16 9.32
C LYS A 122 8.39 -3.60 9.86
N LYS A 123 7.30 -4.21 10.27
CA LYS A 123 7.28 -5.63 10.65
C LYS A 123 7.48 -6.55 9.45
N SER A 124 7.00 -6.17 8.27
CA SER A 124 7.02 -6.99 7.06
C SER A 124 7.76 -6.36 5.87
N LEU A 125 8.21 -5.12 6.01
CA LEU A 125 8.90 -4.35 4.96
C LEU A 125 10.12 -3.64 5.55
N ASP A 126 11.12 -3.43 4.70
CA ASP A 126 12.20 -2.47 4.92
C ASP A 126 11.99 -1.25 4.02
N PHE A 127 12.64 -0.14 4.35
CA PHE A 127 12.42 1.13 3.66
C PHE A 127 13.75 1.77 3.29
N THR A 128 13.75 2.47 2.16
CA THR A 128 14.85 3.38 1.80
C THR A 128 14.87 4.62 2.70
N SER A 129 15.84 5.49 2.49
CA SER A 129 15.83 6.84 3.07
C SER A 129 14.57 7.60 2.62
N PRO A 130 14.01 8.45 3.50
CA PRO A 130 12.88 9.32 3.19
C PRO A 130 13.07 10.16 1.93
N ILE A 131 11.98 10.33 1.16
CA ILE A 131 11.98 11.06 -0.10
C ILE A 131 11.25 12.40 -0.03
N ALA A 132 10.39 12.63 0.98
CA ALA A 132 9.67 13.89 1.18
C ALA A 132 9.13 13.99 2.63
N ASP A 133 8.50 15.11 2.99
CA ASP A 133 7.63 15.23 4.17
C ASP A 133 6.21 14.82 3.78
N ALA A 134 5.61 13.96 4.59
CA ALA A 134 4.25 13.45 4.39
C ALA A 134 3.32 13.76 5.57
N THR A 135 3.54 14.86 6.28
CA THR A 135 2.62 15.33 7.32
C THR A 135 1.20 15.39 6.77
N HIS A 136 0.24 14.83 7.52
CA HIS A 136 -1.14 14.72 7.07
C HIS A 136 -1.91 16.01 7.39
N TYR A 137 -2.70 16.45 6.42
CA TYR A 137 -3.59 17.58 6.52
C TYR A 137 -4.99 17.17 6.09
N TYR A 138 -6.00 17.95 6.47
CA TYR A 138 -7.30 17.79 5.84
C TYR A 138 -7.50 18.80 4.72
N VAL A 139 -8.32 18.44 3.76
CA VAL A 139 -8.84 19.30 2.70
C VAL A 139 -10.37 19.28 2.75
N LYS A 140 -10.99 20.42 2.53
CA LYS A 140 -12.44 20.61 2.51
C LYS A 140 -12.89 21.33 1.26
N ARG A 141 -14.19 21.40 1.03
CA ARG A 141 -14.74 22.31 0.02
C ARG A 141 -14.48 23.76 0.45
N LYS A 142 -14.11 24.60 -0.50
CA LYS A 142 -13.80 26.02 -0.27
C LYS A 142 -15.03 26.84 0.16
N ASP A 143 -16.19 26.48 -0.31
CA ASP A 143 -17.47 27.11 0.03
C ASP A 143 -18.06 26.62 1.36
N ASP A 144 -17.59 25.51 1.92
CA ASP A 144 -18.00 25.03 3.23
C ASP A 144 -17.45 25.92 4.34
N LYS A 145 -18.33 26.72 4.94
CA LYS A 145 -18.02 27.62 6.06
C LYS A 145 -18.23 26.94 7.43
N SER A 146 -18.70 25.70 7.47
CA SER A 146 -18.91 24.96 8.70
C SER A 146 -17.62 24.36 9.28
N ILE A 147 -16.53 24.30 8.48
CA ILE A 147 -15.22 23.82 8.88
C ILE A 147 -14.22 24.98 8.79
N THR A 148 -13.80 25.51 9.93
CA THR A 148 -12.84 26.62 10.06
C THR A 148 -11.60 26.21 10.86
N SER A 149 -11.72 25.14 11.65
CA SER A 149 -10.66 24.59 12.49
C SER A 149 -10.77 23.07 12.62
N ILE A 150 -9.77 22.44 13.25
CA ILE A 150 -9.80 20.99 13.53
C ILE A 150 -11.02 20.59 14.37
N LYS A 151 -11.46 21.44 15.33
CA LYS A 151 -12.62 21.15 16.19
C LYS A 151 -13.90 20.93 15.39
N ASP A 152 -14.04 21.64 14.28
CA ASP A 152 -15.22 21.55 13.41
C ASP A 152 -15.29 20.24 12.61
N LEU A 153 -14.22 19.43 12.63
CA LEU A 153 -14.21 18.08 12.05
C LEU A 153 -14.97 17.06 12.90
N SER A 154 -15.29 17.42 14.15
CA SER A 154 -16.04 16.55 15.06
C SER A 154 -17.39 16.13 14.47
N GLY A 155 -17.64 14.81 14.43
CA GLY A 155 -18.87 14.24 13.89
C GLY A 155 -19.01 14.32 12.36
N LYS A 156 -18.08 14.99 11.65
CA LYS A 156 -18.07 15.10 10.20
C LYS A 156 -17.58 13.81 9.53
N THR A 157 -18.04 13.58 8.31
CA THR A 157 -17.65 12.42 7.51
C THR A 157 -16.30 12.65 6.84
N VAL A 158 -15.33 11.78 7.10
CA VAL A 158 -14.00 11.80 6.49
C VAL A 158 -13.88 10.80 5.35
N GLY A 159 -13.31 11.22 4.21
CA GLY A 159 -12.85 10.36 3.14
C GLY A 159 -11.36 10.07 3.26
N VAL A 160 -10.96 8.81 3.02
CA VAL A 160 -9.55 8.39 3.06
C VAL A 160 -9.35 7.14 2.20
N GLN A 161 -8.13 6.93 1.70
CA GLN A 161 -7.84 5.73 0.92
C GLN A 161 -7.71 4.49 1.81
N ALA A 162 -8.35 3.39 1.40
CA ALA A 162 -8.31 2.10 2.09
C ALA A 162 -6.87 1.57 2.19
N GLY A 163 -6.50 1.01 3.35
CA GLY A 163 -5.16 0.46 3.60
C GLY A 163 -4.03 1.49 3.65
N SER A 164 -4.34 2.79 3.61
CA SER A 164 -3.35 3.85 3.71
C SER A 164 -2.86 4.04 5.16
N ALA A 165 -1.66 4.61 5.31
CA ALA A 165 -1.18 5.05 6.62
C ALA A 165 -2.04 6.20 7.18
N LEU A 166 -2.68 6.96 6.30
CA LEU A 166 -3.55 8.06 6.68
C LEU A 166 -4.80 7.55 7.41
N LEU A 167 -5.41 6.46 6.90
CA LEU A 167 -6.51 5.76 7.58
C LEU A 167 -6.04 5.24 8.96
N ALA A 168 -4.88 4.58 9.01
CA ALA A 168 -4.35 4.01 10.25
C ALA A 168 -4.06 5.07 11.33
N ARG A 169 -3.83 6.34 10.93
CA ARG A 169 -3.52 7.46 11.84
C ARG A 169 -4.73 8.34 12.19
N LEU A 170 -5.91 8.05 11.68
CA LEU A 170 -7.13 8.78 12.11
C LEU A 170 -7.37 8.75 13.64
N PRO A 171 -6.96 7.74 14.41
CA PRO A 171 -6.99 7.80 15.87
C PRO A 171 -6.21 8.99 16.48
N GLU A 172 -5.16 9.50 15.83
CA GLU A 172 -4.45 10.70 16.28
C GLU A 172 -5.35 11.94 16.17
N LEU A 173 -6.06 12.10 15.06
CA LEU A 173 -7.07 13.14 14.91
C LEU A 173 -8.19 12.98 15.93
N ASN A 174 -8.66 11.74 16.16
CA ASN A 174 -9.68 11.48 17.18
C ASN A 174 -9.23 11.93 18.57
N ALA A 175 -8.00 11.63 18.96
CA ALA A 175 -7.43 12.07 20.25
C ALA A 175 -7.32 13.61 20.36
N VAL A 176 -7.13 14.32 19.23
CA VAL A 176 -7.19 15.78 19.21
C VAL A 176 -8.61 16.27 19.43
N LEU A 177 -9.60 15.68 18.75
CA LEU A 177 -11.01 16.06 18.88
C LEU A 177 -11.56 15.80 20.29
N GLU A 178 -11.18 14.67 20.91
CA GLU A 178 -11.60 14.30 22.26
C GLU A 178 -11.19 15.32 23.34
N LYS A 179 -10.08 16.03 23.15
CA LYS A 179 -9.66 17.10 24.08
C LYS A 179 -10.68 18.24 24.18
N ASP A 180 -11.47 18.43 23.13
CA ASP A 180 -12.52 19.43 23.05
C ASP A 180 -13.93 18.81 23.18
N GLY A 181 -14.03 17.55 23.65
CA GLY A 181 -15.31 16.84 23.83
C GLY A 181 -15.92 16.31 22.52
N GLY A 182 -15.19 16.37 21.42
CA GLY A 182 -15.61 15.87 20.11
C GLY A 182 -15.14 14.42 19.85
N LYS A 183 -15.41 13.91 18.65
CA LYS A 183 -14.93 12.62 18.16
C LYS A 183 -14.98 12.55 16.65
N LEU A 184 -14.27 11.60 16.07
CA LEU A 184 -14.39 11.29 14.64
C LEU A 184 -15.84 10.91 14.30
N GLY A 185 -16.29 11.38 13.14
CA GLY A 185 -17.53 10.96 12.53
C GLY A 185 -17.39 9.68 11.71
N LYS A 186 -18.22 9.56 10.67
CA LYS A 186 -18.17 8.43 9.74
C LYS A 186 -16.87 8.47 8.93
N ILE A 187 -16.22 7.31 8.80
CA ILE A 187 -15.08 7.10 7.89
C ILE A 187 -15.60 6.43 6.61
N VAL A 188 -15.25 7.00 5.46
CA VAL A 188 -15.53 6.42 4.14
C VAL A 188 -14.21 6.10 3.48
N GLU A 189 -14.00 4.82 3.22
CA GLU A 189 -12.80 4.32 2.58
C GLU A 189 -12.99 4.24 1.06
N TYR A 190 -12.01 4.73 0.32
CA TYR A 190 -11.99 4.76 -1.15
C TYR A 190 -10.85 3.90 -1.70
N THR A 191 -11.04 3.36 -2.89
CA THR A 191 -10.00 2.63 -3.60
C THR A 191 -8.85 3.57 -4.01
N SER A 192 -9.21 4.81 -4.40
CA SER A 192 -8.26 5.82 -4.85
C SER A 192 -8.60 7.22 -4.30
N TYR A 193 -7.61 8.10 -4.23
CA TYR A 193 -7.83 9.50 -3.83
C TYR A 193 -8.65 10.33 -4.82
N PRO A 194 -8.52 10.16 -6.16
CA PRO A 194 -9.43 10.82 -7.11
C PRO A 194 -10.91 10.61 -6.80
N GLU A 195 -11.32 9.39 -6.40
CA GLU A 195 -12.69 9.09 -5.99
C GLU A 195 -13.09 9.85 -4.72
N ALA A 196 -12.21 9.85 -3.70
CA ALA A 196 -12.43 10.60 -2.45
C ALA A 196 -12.59 12.10 -2.71
N TYR A 197 -11.77 12.68 -3.59
CA TYR A 197 -11.86 14.10 -3.96
C TYR A 197 -13.12 14.42 -4.76
N GLN A 198 -13.57 13.49 -5.62
CA GLN A 198 -14.82 13.67 -6.33
C GLN A 198 -16.00 13.70 -5.35
N ASP A 199 -16.05 12.79 -4.40
CA ASP A 199 -17.10 12.72 -3.38
C ASP A 199 -17.05 13.93 -2.43
N LEU A 200 -15.85 14.43 -2.10
CA LEU A 200 -15.69 15.69 -1.38
C LEU A 200 -16.28 16.86 -2.16
N ALA A 201 -15.98 16.98 -3.46
CA ALA A 201 -16.52 18.06 -4.30
C ALA A 201 -18.06 18.01 -4.40
N LEU A 202 -18.63 16.81 -4.39
CA LEU A 202 -20.09 16.57 -4.43
C LEU A 202 -20.77 16.67 -3.06
N GLY A 203 -20.01 16.88 -1.96
CA GLY A 203 -20.54 16.96 -0.60
C GLY A 203 -20.98 15.63 0.01
N ARG A 204 -20.53 14.49 -0.52
CA ARG A 204 -20.82 13.17 0.03
C ARG A 204 -19.95 12.82 1.24
N VAL A 205 -18.77 13.44 1.32
CA VAL A 205 -17.94 13.53 2.52
C VAL A 205 -17.66 14.99 2.82
N ASP A 206 -17.36 15.30 4.09
CA ASP A 206 -17.16 16.67 4.54
C ASP A 206 -15.71 17.13 4.37
N TYR A 207 -14.77 16.21 4.56
CA TYR A 207 -13.35 16.44 4.36
C TYR A 207 -12.62 15.16 3.95
N VAL A 208 -11.43 15.33 3.37
CA VAL A 208 -10.52 14.21 3.04
C VAL A 208 -9.19 14.47 3.72
N VAL A 209 -8.54 13.41 4.22
CA VAL A 209 -7.19 13.49 4.80
C VAL A 209 -6.19 12.94 3.78
N ASN A 210 -5.16 13.73 3.46
CA ASN A 210 -4.02 13.30 2.68
C ASN A 210 -2.75 14.04 3.10
N THR A 211 -1.59 13.71 2.49
CA THR A 211 -0.35 14.44 2.79
C THR A 211 -0.41 15.86 2.24
N ILE A 212 0.33 16.76 2.86
CA ILE A 212 0.38 18.17 2.42
C ILE A 212 0.79 18.32 0.96
N ILE A 213 1.68 17.46 0.46
CA ILE A 213 2.16 17.48 -0.94
C ILE A 213 1.01 17.18 -1.89
N ASN A 214 0.26 16.09 -1.65
CA ASN A 214 -0.89 15.72 -2.47
C ASN A 214 -1.96 16.81 -2.46
N LEU A 215 -2.24 17.38 -1.28
CA LEU A 215 -3.26 18.41 -1.14
C LEU A 215 -2.86 19.74 -1.80
N LYS A 216 -1.57 20.14 -1.76
CA LYS A 216 -1.08 21.30 -2.50
C LYS A 216 -1.31 21.13 -4.00
N THR A 217 -1.02 19.95 -4.55
CA THR A 217 -1.28 19.63 -5.95
C THR A 217 -2.76 19.69 -6.28
N LEU A 218 -3.61 19.07 -5.47
CA LEU A 218 -5.07 19.09 -5.66
C LEU A 218 -5.63 20.53 -5.68
N VAL A 219 -5.21 21.35 -4.73
CA VAL A 219 -5.69 22.74 -4.63
C VAL A 219 -5.13 23.60 -5.75
N ALA A 220 -3.91 23.37 -6.20
CA ALA A 220 -3.35 24.06 -7.38
C ALA A 220 -4.15 23.73 -8.65
N GLU A 221 -4.58 22.48 -8.82
CA GLU A 221 -5.42 22.05 -9.96
C GLU A 221 -6.86 22.57 -9.86
N LYS A 222 -7.43 22.66 -8.66
CA LYS A 222 -8.84 23.01 -8.40
C LYS A 222 -9.00 24.11 -7.33
N PRO A 223 -8.39 25.29 -7.51
CA PRO A 223 -8.31 26.34 -6.46
C PRO A 223 -9.65 27.00 -6.10
N LYS A 224 -10.67 26.79 -6.93
CA LYS A 224 -12.04 27.29 -6.67
C LYS A 224 -12.90 26.28 -5.90
N VAL A 225 -12.48 25.00 -5.84
CA VAL A 225 -13.27 23.90 -5.27
C VAL A 225 -12.79 23.54 -3.88
N PHE A 226 -11.47 23.51 -3.67
CA PHE A 226 -10.86 22.97 -2.45
C PHE A 226 -10.03 24.00 -1.69
N GLU A 227 -9.93 23.77 -0.39
CA GLU A 227 -9.12 24.54 0.55
C GLU A 227 -8.45 23.59 1.55
N ILE A 228 -7.13 23.73 1.72
CA ILE A 228 -6.37 22.96 2.71
C ILE A 228 -6.64 23.55 4.10
N GLY A 229 -6.91 22.69 5.07
CA GLY A 229 -7.05 23.05 6.45
C GLY A 229 -5.73 22.91 7.25
N GLN A 230 -5.83 22.40 8.47
CA GLN A 230 -4.71 22.26 9.39
C GLN A 230 -4.11 20.85 9.35
N ALA A 231 -2.91 20.68 9.90
CA ALA A 231 -2.31 19.38 10.11
C ALA A 231 -3.11 18.54 11.10
N VAL A 232 -3.32 17.26 10.81
CA VAL A 232 -4.10 16.31 11.62
C VAL A 232 -3.26 15.15 12.15
N SER A 233 -1.95 15.17 11.90
CA SER A 233 -1.01 14.17 12.41
C SER A 233 0.33 14.81 12.76
N GLY A 234 1.16 14.08 13.51
CA GLY A 234 2.58 14.37 13.63
C GLY A 234 3.35 14.15 12.32
N LYS A 235 4.65 14.44 12.33
CA LYS A 235 5.53 14.23 11.17
C LYS A 235 5.51 12.78 10.69
N SER A 236 5.58 12.62 9.38
CA SER A 236 5.77 11.34 8.72
C SER A 236 6.52 11.51 7.41
N PHE A 237 7.12 10.43 6.95
CA PHE A 237 7.95 10.46 5.75
C PHE A 237 7.59 9.28 4.84
N PRO A 238 7.40 9.50 3.54
CA PRO A 238 7.31 8.44 2.55
C PRO A 238 8.71 7.97 2.17
N ALA A 239 8.80 6.70 1.81
CA ALA A 239 10.00 6.08 1.26
C ALA A 239 9.60 4.95 0.31
N TRP A 240 10.57 4.39 -0.42
CA TRP A 240 10.34 3.18 -1.18
C TRP A 240 10.37 1.97 -0.26
N ALA A 241 9.39 1.09 -0.41
CA ALA A 241 9.24 -0.09 0.42
C ALA A 241 9.80 -1.32 -0.28
N VAL A 242 10.64 -2.07 0.43
CA VAL A 242 11.31 -3.29 -0.03
C VAL A 242 10.84 -4.46 0.83
N GLY A 243 10.87 -5.68 0.30
CA GLY A 243 10.58 -6.87 1.09
C GLY A 243 11.50 -6.98 2.31
N LYS A 244 10.97 -7.51 3.42
CA LYS A 244 11.73 -7.67 4.66
C LYS A 244 12.97 -8.53 4.43
N ASP A 245 14.03 -8.24 5.15
CA ASP A 245 15.32 -8.95 5.06
C ASP A 245 16.02 -8.84 3.69
N SER A 246 15.87 -7.68 3.02
CA SER A 246 16.55 -7.34 1.76
C SER A 246 17.58 -6.20 1.91
N PRO A 247 18.56 -6.32 2.82
CA PRO A 247 19.47 -5.21 3.14
C PRO A 247 20.32 -4.78 1.96
N GLU A 248 20.67 -5.70 1.05
CA GLU A 248 21.45 -5.39 -0.15
C GLU A 248 20.67 -4.52 -1.14
N LEU A 249 19.39 -4.82 -1.34
CA LEU A 249 18.51 -4.01 -2.21
C LEU A 249 18.27 -2.63 -1.60
N VAL A 250 18.00 -2.56 -0.28
CA VAL A 250 17.87 -1.27 0.42
C VAL A 250 19.14 -0.45 0.29
N ALA A 251 20.32 -1.05 0.48
CA ALA A 251 21.61 -0.36 0.35
C ALA A 251 21.82 0.16 -1.09
N TYR A 252 21.53 -0.66 -2.09
CA TYR A 252 21.64 -0.29 -3.51
C TYR A 252 20.72 0.90 -3.88
N LEU A 253 19.46 0.85 -3.44
CA LEU A 253 18.51 1.94 -3.70
C LEU A 253 18.89 3.22 -2.94
N ASN A 254 19.40 3.09 -1.71
CA ASN A 254 19.90 4.24 -0.94
C ASN A 254 21.16 4.87 -1.57
N GLU A 255 22.06 4.06 -2.13
CA GLU A 255 23.21 4.58 -2.90
C GLU A 255 22.74 5.39 -4.11
N PHE A 256 21.79 4.88 -4.87
CA PHE A 256 21.17 5.61 -5.97
C PHE A 256 20.53 6.94 -5.49
N ILE A 257 19.69 6.92 -4.45
CA ILE A 257 19.07 8.12 -3.90
C ILE A 257 20.12 9.13 -3.42
N ALA A 258 21.20 8.67 -2.77
CA ALA A 258 22.32 9.53 -2.33
C ALA A 258 23.02 10.18 -3.51
N LYS A 259 23.24 9.44 -4.61
CA LYS A 259 23.81 9.96 -5.85
C LYS A 259 22.91 11.04 -6.47
N GLU A 260 21.60 10.80 -6.55
CA GLU A 260 20.64 11.79 -7.06
C GLU A 260 20.57 13.06 -6.16
N LYS A 261 20.72 12.90 -4.85
CA LYS A 261 20.84 14.02 -3.90
C LYS A 261 22.15 14.80 -4.15
N ALA A 262 23.28 14.12 -4.29
CA ALA A 262 24.59 14.73 -4.49
C ALA A 262 24.71 15.47 -5.85
N SER A 263 24.05 14.97 -6.90
CA SER A 263 24.02 15.61 -8.22
C SER A 263 23.09 16.84 -8.28
N GLY A 264 22.21 17.03 -7.28
CA GLY A 264 21.17 18.04 -7.27
C GLY A 264 19.89 17.62 -8.01
N ARG A 265 19.88 16.49 -8.72
CA ARG A 265 18.73 15.99 -9.49
C ARG A 265 17.52 15.70 -8.60
N PHE A 266 17.76 15.13 -7.42
CA PHE A 266 16.70 14.87 -6.45
C PHE A 266 15.95 16.15 -6.03
N ALA A 267 16.69 17.23 -5.71
CA ALA A 267 16.10 18.52 -5.35
C ALA A 267 15.41 19.21 -6.53
N GLU A 268 15.93 19.04 -7.75
CA GLU A 268 15.29 19.50 -8.98
C GLU A 268 13.91 18.83 -9.16
N LEU A 269 13.85 17.51 -9.03
CA LEU A 269 12.59 16.75 -9.13
C LEU A 269 11.61 17.10 -8.05
N GLN A 270 12.06 17.28 -6.81
CA GLN A 270 11.19 17.75 -5.72
C GLN A 270 10.60 19.13 -6.02
N LYS A 271 11.41 20.09 -6.48
CA LYS A 271 10.92 21.42 -6.87
C LYS A 271 9.92 21.35 -8.02
N LYS A 272 10.21 20.52 -9.03
CA LYS A 272 9.35 20.32 -10.20
C LYS A 272 7.97 19.80 -9.80
N TRP A 273 7.94 18.76 -8.95
CA TRP A 273 6.71 18.04 -8.66
C TRP A 273 6.00 18.52 -7.39
N PHE A 274 6.75 18.94 -6.37
CA PHE A 274 6.20 19.36 -5.07
C PHE A 274 6.17 20.88 -4.89
N GLY A 275 6.83 21.62 -5.79
CA GLY A 275 6.98 23.07 -5.67
C GLY A 275 8.05 23.51 -4.67
N GLU A 276 8.64 22.58 -3.93
CA GLU A 276 9.68 22.82 -2.93
C GLU A 276 10.63 21.63 -2.85
N SER A 277 11.79 21.81 -2.21
CA SER A 277 12.73 20.72 -1.91
C SER A 277 12.89 20.55 -0.41
N PHE A 278 13.28 19.35 0.02
CA PHE A 278 13.44 18.97 1.41
C PHE A 278 14.91 18.62 1.70
N PRO A 279 15.79 19.62 1.95
CA PRO A 279 17.22 19.38 2.15
C PRO A 279 17.53 18.63 3.46
N ASP A 280 16.66 18.78 4.47
CA ASP A 280 16.86 18.28 5.83
C ASP A 280 16.14 16.95 6.10
N LEU A 281 15.88 16.14 5.05
CA LEU A 281 15.30 14.82 5.24
C LEU A 281 16.26 13.93 6.03
N PRO A 282 15.77 13.17 7.02
CA PRO A 282 16.61 12.24 7.76
C PRO A 282 17.11 11.10 6.86
N VAL A 283 18.26 10.53 7.19
CA VAL A 283 18.80 9.36 6.47
C VAL A 283 17.96 8.12 6.74
N SER A 284 17.40 8.02 7.95
CA SER A 284 16.47 6.97 8.36
C SER A 284 15.41 7.56 9.28
N PHE A 285 14.29 6.88 9.41
CA PHE A 285 13.19 7.32 10.27
C PHE A 285 12.63 6.16 11.09
N GLU A 286 12.55 6.39 12.41
CA GLU A 286 11.83 5.50 13.32
C GLU A 286 10.46 6.12 13.63
N PRO A 287 9.37 5.51 13.12
CA PRO A 287 8.04 6.05 13.30
C PRO A 287 7.55 5.86 14.74
N GLU A 288 6.77 6.81 15.23
CA GLU A 288 6.12 6.74 16.55
C GLU A 288 4.77 6.01 16.50
N PHE A 289 4.24 5.76 15.32
CA PHE A 289 2.92 5.13 15.06
C PHE A 289 3.03 3.87 14.21
#